data_ba6f407869bc9a9a2c8242e7544418a5
#
_entry.id   ba6f407869bc9a9a2c8242e7544418a5
#
_cell.length_a   1.000
_cell.length_b   1.000
_cell.length_c   1.000
_cell.angle_alpha   90.00
_cell.angle_beta   90.00
_cell.angle_gamma   90.00
#
_symmetry.space_group_name_H-M   'P 1'
#
loop_
_entity.id
_entity.type
_entity.pdbx_description
1 polymer ?
#
loop_
_entity_poly.entity_id
_entity_poly.type
_entity_poly.pdbx_seq_one_letter_code
_entity_poly.pdbx_strand_id
1 'polypeptide(L)'
;MNPLLEAQTAEELERVWKSPRWNGILRTYTAEDVLKLRGTWKIDYTIARLGSEKFWKMLHTSDYILTAGALTGSHAIQLVEAGLKAIYVSGWQVAADNNLSGNMYPDLGLYPSNSTPHLIMKITRALQRADQIQHLEKRNNHIDYFAPIIADGEAGFGGPLHAFELMKAMIEAGAAAVHFEDQSPSERRCGHLGSKVLVPTKRFINILTAARLAADVLGVPSIIIARTDAIGAQYLTSDADPRDRKYLTGVRTQEGYHAIRSGIEMAIDRGLAYAPYAEMLWFETSQPSLEEAKQFADAIRRKYPGKLLAYNLSPSFNWVKLLDGETLAEFNKKLGQMGYKFQFITLAGFHTLNASMFELAKNIAEQGVEAYASFQSKEIELEKKGFRGFKHQRFVGVNYYDEVLMTIEGGETITALTNSTENSQFV
;
A
#
# COMPACT_ATOMS: atom_id res chain seq x y z
N MET A 1 -19.14 16.94 0.58
CA MET A 1 -19.59 16.69 1.97
C MET A 1 -19.27 15.25 2.31
N ASN A 2 -18.75 14.95 3.49
CA ASN A 2 -18.35 13.60 3.93
C ASN A 2 -19.50 12.95 4.73
N PRO A 3 -20.36 12.09 4.11
CA PRO A 3 -21.55 11.57 4.80
C PRO A 3 -21.21 10.72 6.04
N LEU A 4 -20.07 10.01 6.05
CA LEU A 4 -19.64 9.22 7.21
C LEU A 4 -19.29 10.12 8.41
N LEU A 5 -18.59 11.23 8.16
CA LEU A 5 -18.17 12.16 9.21
C LEU A 5 -19.33 13.06 9.67
N GLU A 6 -20.23 13.42 8.75
CA GLU A 6 -21.35 14.34 9.03
C GLU A 6 -22.48 13.68 9.83
N ALA A 7 -22.65 12.36 9.75
CA ALA A 7 -23.68 11.65 10.51
C ALA A 7 -23.51 11.87 12.02
N GLN A 8 -24.57 12.40 12.65
CA GLN A 8 -24.64 12.73 14.09
C GLN A 8 -25.52 11.78 14.88
N THR A 9 -26.43 11.08 14.19
CA THR A 9 -27.30 10.07 14.81
C THR A 9 -27.01 8.69 14.25
N ALA A 10 -27.41 7.66 14.98
CA ALA A 10 -27.26 6.27 14.56
C ALA A 10 -28.02 6.01 13.26
N GLU A 11 -29.23 6.54 13.12
CA GLU A 11 -30.06 6.38 11.91
C GLU A 11 -29.40 7.02 10.68
N GLU A 12 -28.75 8.17 10.84
CA GLU A 12 -27.99 8.80 9.75
C GLU A 12 -26.81 7.95 9.33
N LEU A 13 -26.02 7.44 10.27
CA LEU A 13 -24.87 6.61 9.99
C LEU A 13 -25.27 5.27 9.37
N GLU A 14 -26.33 4.63 9.87
CA GLU A 14 -26.87 3.41 9.26
C GLU A 14 -27.38 3.64 7.84
N ARG A 15 -27.98 4.79 7.56
CA ARG A 15 -28.41 5.15 6.19
C ARG A 15 -27.18 5.23 5.26
N VAL A 16 -26.08 5.80 5.71
CA VAL A 16 -24.83 5.82 4.95
C VAL A 16 -24.33 4.40 4.70
N TRP A 17 -24.35 3.52 5.72
CA TRP A 17 -23.92 2.13 5.59
C TRP A 17 -24.82 1.27 4.67
N LYS A 18 -26.07 1.65 4.46
CA LYS A 18 -26.99 1.01 3.52
C LYS A 18 -26.78 1.45 2.06
N SER A 19 -25.86 2.41 1.81
CA SER A 19 -25.55 2.83 0.44
C SER A 19 -24.80 1.74 -0.34
N PRO A 20 -24.84 1.76 -1.69
CA PRO A 20 -24.18 0.75 -2.53
C PRO A 20 -22.68 0.59 -2.26
N ARG A 21 -22.00 1.64 -1.77
CA ARG A 21 -20.59 1.60 -1.39
C ARG A 21 -20.28 0.49 -0.38
N TRP A 22 -21.22 0.17 0.49
CA TRP A 22 -21.03 -0.75 1.61
C TRP A 22 -21.66 -2.11 1.40
N ASN A 23 -22.15 -2.39 0.19
CA ASN A 23 -22.74 -3.68 -0.13
C ASN A 23 -21.76 -4.84 0.15
N GLY A 24 -22.19 -5.80 0.95
CA GLY A 24 -21.40 -6.97 1.31
C GLY A 24 -20.35 -6.73 2.41
N ILE A 25 -20.36 -5.56 3.07
CA ILE A 25 -19.53 -5.27 4.23
C ILE A 25 -20.34 -5.43 5.51
N LEU A 26 -19.89 -6.36 6.35
CA LEU A 26 -20.48 -6.65 7.66
C LEU A 26 -19.77 -5.88 8.77
N ARG A 27 -20.55 -5.25 9.63
CA ARG A 27 -20.12 -4.66 10.89
C ARG A 27 -20.69 -5.47 12.05
N THR A 28 -19.85 -5.83 13.02
CA THR A 28 -20.27 -6.57 14.22
C THR A 28 -20.54 -5.65 15.44
N TYR A 29 -20.57 -4.36 15.17
CA TYR A 29 -20.86 -3.26 16.10
C TYR A 29 -21.97 -2.39 15.53
N THR A 30 -22.57 -1.55 16.36
CA THR A 30 -23.67 -0.68 15.99
C THR A 30 -23.18 0.73 15.58
N ALA A 31 -24.06 1.52 14.99
CA ALA A 31 -23.79 2.92 14.71
C ALA A 31 -23.61 3.75 16.00
N GLU A 32 -24.34 3.41 17.06
CA GLU A 32 -24.18 4.00 18.39
C GLU A 32 -22.79 3.77 18.96
N ASP A 33 -22.25 2.56 18.79
CA ASP A 33 -20.88 2.23 19.23
C ASP A 33 -19.85 3.13 18.53
N VAL A 34 -20.00 3.37 17.23
CA VAL A 34 -19.12 4.27 16.49
C VAL A 34 -19.24 5.71 16.99
N LEU A 35 -20.47 6.22 17.14
CA LEU A 35 -20.70 7.60 17.59
C LEU A 35 -20.18 7.82 19.02
N LYS A 36 -20.32 6.82 19.90
CA LYS A 36 -19.77 6.85 21.26
C LYS A 36 -18.25 6.94 21.29
N LEU A 37 -17.56 6.36 20.30
CA LEU A 37 -16.09 6.34 20.21
C LEU A 37 -15.53 7.57 19.48
N ARG A 38 -16.37 8.35 18.80
CA ARG A 38 -15.96 9.61 18.17
C ARG A 38 -15.64 10.66 19.23
N GLY A 39 -14.67 11.52 18.94
CA GLY A 39 -14.44 12.73 19.69
C GLY A 39 -15.52 13.80 19.42
N THR A 40 -15.48 14.89 20.16
CA THR A 40 -16.42 16.04 20.02
C THR A 40 -16.13 16.88 18.79
N TRP A 41 -14.90 16.85 18.25
CA TRP A 41 -14.50 17.61 17.08
C TRP A 41 -14.56 16.73 15.82
N LYS A 42 -15.10 17.28 14.74
CA LYS A 42 -15.09 16.66 13.42
C LYS A 42 -13.76 16.99 12.73
N ILE A 43 -12.88 16.02 12.63
CA ILE A 43 -11.61 16.14 11.92
C ILE A 43 -11.75 15.43 10.57
N ASP A 44 -11.67 16.17 9.46
CA ASP A 44 -11.70 15.57 8.12
C ASP A 44 -10.27 15.25 7.65
N TYR A 45 -9.98 13.98 7.51
CA TYR A 45 -8.74 13.45 6.94
C TYR A 45 -8.86 13.47 5.41
N THR A 46 -8.90 14.66 4.83
CA THR A 46 -9.26 14.94 3.43
C THR A 46 -8.46 14.09 2.44
N ILE A 47 -7.14 13.95 2.62
CA ILE A 47 -6.29 13.18 1.69
C ILE A 47 -6.66 11.70 1.71
N ALA A 48 -6.78 11.08 2.89
CA ALA A 48 -7.18 9.68 3.02
C ALA A 48 -8.58 9.46 2.46
N ARG A 49 -9.52 10.34 2.74
CA ARG A 49 -10.90 10.26 2.26
C ARG A 49 -10.99 10.35 0.74
N LEU A 50 -10.47 11.42 0.16
CA LEU A 50 -10.50 11.60 -1.30
C LEU A 50 -9.69 10.52 -2.02
N GLY A 51 -8.57 10.09 -1.43
CA GLY A 51 -7.77 8.97 -1.92
C GLY A 51 -8.57 7.66 -1.94
N SER A 52 -9.32 7.37 -0.86
CA SER A 52 -10.17 6.18 -0.75
C SER A 52 -11.32 6.21 -1.77
N GLU A 53 -12.00 7.35 -1.91
CA GLU A 53 -13.07 7.55 -2.90
C GLU A 53 -12.56 7.39 -4.33
N LYS A 54 -11.40 7.99 -4.62
CA LYS A 54 -10.72 7.87 -5.91
C LYS A 54 -10.32 6.42 -6.21
N PHE A 55 -9.69 5.74 -5.25
CA PHE A 55 -9.29 4.36 -5.42
C PHE A 55 -10.50 3.44 -5.64
N TRP A 56 -11.57 3.62 -4.85
CA TRP A 56 -12.82 2.89 -5.04
C TRP A 56 -13.39 3.07 -6.44
N LYS A 57 -13.45 4.31 -6.93
CA LYS A 57 -13.90 4.59 -8.30
C LYS A 57 -13.03 3.87 -9.34
N MET A 58 -11.71 3.98 -9.22
CA MET A 58 -10.76 3.35 -10.15
C MET A 58 -10.90 1.83 -10.19
N LEU A 59 -11.09 1.18 -9.03
CA LEU A 59 -11.31 -0.28 -8.93
C LEU A 59 -12.54 -0.77 -9.70
N HIS A 60 -13.54 0.11 -9.90
CA HIS A 60 -14.78 -0.22 -10.61
C HIS A 60 -14.83 0.26 -12.06
N THR A 61 -13.93 1.17 -12.45
CA THR A 61 -13.93 1.76 -13.81
C THR A 61 -12.74 1.33 -14.66
N SER A 62 -11.69 0.77 -14.06
CA SER A 62 -10.50 0.29 -14.78
C SER A 62 -10.52 -1.23 -14.94
N ASP A 63 -9.85 -1.73 -15.97
CA ASP A 63 -9.65 -3.17 -16.13
C ASP A 63 -8.85 -3.73 -14.96
N TYR A 64 -7.78 -3.06 -14.61
CA TYR A 64 -7.00 -3.26 -13.39
C TYR A 64 -6.16 -2.01 -13.09
N ILE A 65 -5.65 -1.91 -11.88
CA ILE A 65 -4.74 -0.86 -11.42
C ILE A 65 -3.40 -1.54 -11.13
N LEU A 66 -2.36 -1.14 -11.87
CA LEU A 66 -0.99 -1.58 -11.65
C LEU A 66 -0.22 -0.49 -10.90
N THR A 67 0.58 -0.89 -9.92
CA THR A 67 1.46 0.01 -9.19
C THR A 67 2.74 -0.67 -8.70
N ALA A 68 3.59 0.11 -8.06
CA ALA A 68 4.87 -0.34 -7.52
C ALA A 68 5.12 0.24 -6.12
N GLY A 69 5.97 -0.44 -5.35
CA GLY A 69 6.35 -0.01 -4.01
C GLY A 69 7.25 1.22 -4.04
N ALA A 70 6.80 2.32 -3.43
CA ALA A 70 7.63 3.50 -3.20
C ALA A 70 8.36 3.37 -1.87
N LEU A 71 9.67 3.64 -1.87
CA LEU A 71 10.51 3.64 -0.68
C LEU A 71 10.70 5.06 -0.12
N THR A 72 10.52 6.08 -0.96
CA THR A 72 10.71 7.50 -0.61
C THR A 72 9.62 8.37 -1.23
N GLY A 73 9.52 9.62 -0.76
CA GLY A 73 8.64 10.62 -1.38
C GLY A 73 9.01 10.90 -2.84
N SER A 74 10.31 10.93 -3.17
CA SER A 74 10.78 11.10 -4.56
C SER A 74 10.35 9.94 -5.45
N HIS A 75 10.45 8.68 -4.97
CA HIS A 75 9.93 7.53 -5.72
C HIS A 75 8.45 7.68 -6.02
N ALA A 76 7.66 8.10 -5.03
CA ALA A 76 6.22 8.30 -5.23
C ALA A 76 5.92 9.36 -6.31
N ILE A 77 6.65 10.48 -6.32
CA ILE A 77 6.55 11.49 -7.37
C ILE A 77 6.88 10.86 -8.73
N GLN A 78 7.98 10.10 -8.84
CA GLN A 78 8.38 9.46 -10.09
C GLN A 78 7.35 8.44 -10.59
N LEU A 79 6.75 7.64 -9.70
CA LEU A 79 5.69 6.70 -10.08
C LEU A 79 4.50 7.43 -10.73
N VAL A 80 4.08 8.55 -10.13
CA VAL A 80 2.96 9.35 -10.62
C VAL A 80 3.30 10.06 -11.93
N GLU A 81 4.48 10.69 -12.03
CA GLU A 81 4.95 11.36 -13.24
C GLU A 81 5.12 10.38 -14.41
N ALA A 82 5.56 9.15 -14.14
CA ALA A 82 5.65 8.07 -15.11
C ALA A 82 4.29 7.49 -15.52
N GLY A 83 3.18 7.90 -14.89
CA GLY A 83 1.82 7.55 -15.30
C GLY A 83 1.13 6.49 -14.45
N LEU A 84 1.76 5.95 -13.40
CA LEU A 84 1.10 5.05 -12.46
C LEU A 84 0.04 5.82 -11.64
N LYS A 85 -1.10 5.18 -11.40
CA LYS A 85 -2.29 5.84 -10.83
C LYS A 85 -2.50 5.59 -9.34
N ALA A 86 -1.66 4.77 -8.72
CA ALA A 86 -1.68 4.44 -7.30
C ALA A 86 -0.25 4.28 -6.80
N ILE A 87 -0.06 4.28 -5.48
CA ILE A 87 1.24 4.08 -4.82
C ILE A 87 1.07 2.96 -3.81
N TYR A 88 2.02 2.01 -3.79
CA TYR A 88 2.08 1.00 -2.76
C TYR A 88 3.18 1.31 -1.75
N VAL A 89 2.87 1.14 -0.46
CA VAL A 89 3.83 1.28 0.66
C VAL A 89 4.01 -0.08 1.31
N SER A 90 5.16 -0.70 1.03
CA SER A 90 5.52 -2.05 1.45
C SER A 90 6.12 -2.06 2.85
N GLY A 91 5.60 -2.91 3.74
CA GLY A 91 6.20 -3.19 5.05
C GLY A 91 7.60 -3.77 4.94
N TRP A 92 7.86 -4.64 3.95
CA TRP A 92 9.19 -5.15 3.67
C TRP A 92 10.20 -4.02 3.40
N GLN A 93 9.84 -3.06 2.55
CA GLN A 93 10.70 -1.90 2.25
C GLN A 93 10.89 -1.00 3.48
N VAL A 94 9.84 -0.86 4.31
CA VAL A 94 9.93 -0.13 5.59
C VAL A 94 10.90 -0.84 6.53
N ALA A 95 10.78 -2.15 6.70
CA ALA A 95 11.70 -2.93 7.54
C ALA A 95 13.15 -2.78 7.10
N ALA A 96 13.40 -2.89 5.80
CA ALA A 96 14.75 -2.87 5.24
C ALA A 96 15.44 -1.50 5.36
N ASP A 97 14.74 -0.41 5.03
CA ASP A 97 15.43 0.86 4.75
C ASP A 97 14.67 2.14 5.18
N ASN A 98 13.52 2.04 5.81
CA ASN A 98 12.73 3.23 6.16
C ASN A 98 11.99 3.13 7.50
N ASN A 99 12.44 2.27 8.41
CA ASN A 99 11.85 2.17 9.74
C ASN A 99 12.43 3.20 10.72
N LEU A 100 11.67 3.51 11.77
CA LEU A 100 12.01 4.52 12.75
C LEU A 100 13.04 4.05 13.82
N SER A 101 13.39 2.75 13.84
CA SER A 101 14.45 2.27 14.74
C SER A 101 15.85 2.59 14.22
N GLY A 102 15.98 2.97 12.94
CA GLY A 102 17.25 3.24 12.29
C GLY A 102 18.10 1.99 11.97
N ASN A 103 17.54 0.80 12.11
CA ASN A 103 18.20 -0.46 11.79
C ASN A 103 17.74 -1.00 10.43
N MET A 104 18.57 -1.80 9.79
CA MET A 104 18.16 -2.62 8.65
C MET A 104 17.61 -3.94 9.17
N TYR A 105 16.32 -4.19 8.95
CA TYR A 105 15.68 -5.42 9.40
C TYR A 105 15.21 -6.28 8.23
N PRO A 106 15.27 -7.61 8.38
CA PRO A 106 14.47 -8.48 7.55
C PRO A 106 12.99 -8.28 7.87
N ASP A 107 12.13 -8.68 6.96
CA ASP A 107 10.68 -8.55 7.09
C ASP A 107 10.08 -9.58 8.06
N LEU A 108 10.31 -9.34 9.36
CA LEU A 108 9.90 -10.18 10.49
C LEU A 108 9.09 -9.40 11.55
N GLY A 109 8.56 -8.22 11.19
CA GLY A 109 7.79 -7.39 12.13
C GLY A 109 8.60 -6.77 13.27
N LEU A 110 9.92 -6.57 13.09
CA LEU A 110 10.82 -6.07 14.13
C LEU A 110 10.82 -4.55 14.30
N TYR A 111 10.27 -3.83 13.35
CA TYR A 111 10.28 -2.37 13.37
C TYR A 111 9.07 -1.79 14.11
N PRO A 112 9.17 -0.55 14.62
CA PRO A 112 8.06 0.12 15.29
C PRO A 112 6.83 0.29 14.39
N SER A 113 5.63 0.03 14.91
CA SER A 113 4.37 0.05 14.15
C SER A 113 4.06 1.40 13.49
N ASN A 114 4.59 2.50 14.02
CA ASN A 114 4.41 3.84 13.44
C ASN A 114 5.37 4.15 12.29
N SER A 115 6.23 3.22 11.88
CA SER A 115 7.18 3.43 10.77
C SER A 115 6.46 3.56 9.42
N THR A 116 5.51 2.67 9.13
CA THR A 116 4.72 2.73 7.90
C THR A 116 3.86 4.01 7.82
N PRO A 117 3.10 4.41 8.87
CA PRO A 117 2.42 5.71 8.89
C PRO A 117 3.38 6.90 8.65
N HIS A 118 4.58 6.87 9.22
CA HIS A 118 5.57 7.92 9.00
C HIS A 118 6.03 8.00 7.53
N LEU A 119 6.26 6.86 6.86
CA LEU A 119 6.59 6.85 5.43
C LEU A 119 5.43 7.37 4.58
N ILE A 120 4.18 6.97 4.88
CA ILE A 120 2.99 7.49 4.20
C ILE A 120 2.94 9.01 4.32
N MET A 121 3.16 9.56 5.49
CA MET A 121 3.19 11.02 5.71
C MET A 121 4.29 11.70 4.89
N LYS A 122 5.50 11.12 4.81
CA LYS A 122 6.59 11.63 3.95
C LYS A 122 6.17 11.63 2.47
N ILE A 123 5.57 10.54 1.99
CA ILE A 123 5.07 10.43 0.61
C ILE A 123 3.97 11.47 0.36
N THR A 124 2.99 11.56 1.22
CA THR A 124 1.88 12.53 1.13
C THR A 124 2.40 13.96 1.00
N ARG A 125 3.36 14.34 1.86
CA ARG A 125 3.96 15.69 1.83
C ARG A 125 4.80 15.95 0.57
N ALA A 126 5.49 14.93 0.05
CA ALA A 126 6.22 15.04 -1.20
C ALA A 126 5.29 15.27 -2.39
N LEU A 127 4.17 14.53 -2.46
CA LEU A 127 3.15 14.71 -3.49
C LEU A 127 2.47 16.07 -3.39
N GLN A 128 2.15 16.55 -2.20
CA GLN A 128 1.64 17.90 -1.97
C GLN A 128 2.64 18.97 -2.47
N ARG A 129 3.94 18.78 -2.22
CA ARG A 129 4.97 19.71 -2.70
C ARG A 129 5.03 19.69 -4.23
N ALA A 130 4.99 18.54 -4.86
CA ALA A 130 4.99 18.41 -6.33
C ALA A 130 3.76 19.10 -6.95
N ASP A 131 2.59 18.98 -6.33
CA ASP A 131 1.37 19.66 -6.75
C ASP A 131 1.48 21.19 -6.60
N GLN A 132 2.01 21.68 -5.48
CA GLN A 132 2.25 23.11 -5.26
C GLN A 132 3.21 23.72 -6.31
N ILE A 133 4.28 23.01 -6.63
CA ILE A 133 5.24 23.43 -7.66
C ILE A 133 4.55 23.48 -9.04
N GLN A 134 3.82 22.43 -9.41
CA GLN A 134 3.07 22.38 -10.66
C GLN A 134 2.08 23.53 -10.79
N HIS A 135 1.35 23.83 -9.72
CA HIS A 135 0.38 24.92 -9.67
C HIS A 135 1.06 26.28 -9.86
N LEU A 136 2.15 26.53 -9.12
CA LEU A 136 2.95 27.75 -9.22
C LEU A 136 3.49 27.97 -10.65
N GLU A 137 4.01 26.91 -11.25
CA GLU A 137 4.60 26.95 -12.59
C GLU A 137 3.55 27.01 -13.73
N LYS A 138 2.25 26.92 -13.42
CA LYS A 138 1.13 26.92 -14.39
C LYS A 138 1.35 25.93 -15.54
N ARG A 139 1.79 24.71 -15.21
CA ARG A 139 2.10 23.69 -16.21
C ARG A 139 0.89 23.32 -17.05
N ASN A 140 1.08 23.24 -18.37
CA ASN A 140 0.01 22.88 -19.31
C ASN A 140 -0.46 21.43 -19.16
N ASN A 141 0.45 20.51 -18.79
CA ASN A 141 0.13 19.09 -18.52
C ASN A 141 -0.10 18.92 -17.02
N HIS A 142 -1.35 19.02 -16.61
CA HIS A 142 -1.72 18.84 -15.19
C HIS A 142 -1.63 17.36 -14.80
N ILE A 143 -0.71 17.06 -13.88
CA ILE A 143 -0.56 15.73 -13.26
C ILE A 143 -1.36 15.73 -11.96
N ASP A 144 -2.20 14.73 -11.77
CA ASP A 144 -2.88 14.52 -10.50
C ASP A 144 -1.95 13.78 -9.52
N TYR A 145 -1.22 14.55 -8.72
CA TYR A 145 -0.27 14.02 -7.74
C TYR A 145 -0.93 13.30 -6.57
N PHE A 146 -2.22 13.55 -6.29
CA PHE A 146 -2.92 12.88 -5.20
C PHE A 146 -3.36 11.45 -5.58
N ALA A 147 -2.39 10.64 -6.01
CA ALA A 147 -2.60 9.21 -6.23
C ALA A 147 -2.95 8.51 -4.90
N PRO A 148 -3.94 7.59 -4.87
CA PRO A 148 -4.26 6.84 -3.67
C PRO A 148 -3.07 6.02 -3.19
N ILE A 149 -2.82 6.04 -1.88
CA ILE A 149 -1.74 5.29 -1.22
C ILE A 149 -2.36 4.05 -0.57
N ILE A 150 -1.86 2.88 -0.96
CA ILE A 150 -2.24 1.58 -0.41
C ILE A 150 -1.09 1.07 0.45
N ALA A 151 -1.34 0.78 1.73
CA ALA A 151 -0.29 0.55 2.71
C ALA A 151 -0.36 -0.82 3.38
N ASP A 152 0.80 -1.30 3.79
CA ASP A 152 1.00 -2.53 4.54
C ASP A 152 0.75 -2.31 6.04
N GLY A 153 -0.26 -2.98 6.57
CA GLY A 153 -0.60 -3.03 8.00
C GLY A 153 -0.02 -4.26 8.71
N GLU A 154 0.78 -5.07 7.99
CA GLU A 154 1.37 -6.29 8.54
C GLU A 154 0.30 -7.21 9.17
N ALA A 155 0.64 -7.92 10.23
CA ALA A 155 -0.33 -8.66 11.03
C ALA A 155 -1.01 -7.77 12.12
N GLY A 156 -0.96 -6.44 11.97
CA GLY A 156 -1.54 -5.48 12.92
C GLY A 156 -0.69 -5.19 14.15
N PHE A 157 0.57 -5.64 14.18
CA PHE A 157 1.56 -5.43 15.29
C PHE A 157 1.08 -5.87 16.68
N GLY A 158 0.06 -6.73 16.76
CA GLY A 158 -0.44 -7.23 18.02
C GLY A 158 -1.90 -7.73 17.94
N GLY A 159 -2.74 -7.25 18.85
CA GLY A 159 -4.16 -7.60 18.87
C GLY A 159 -5.06 -6.59 18.17
N PRO A 160 -6.40 -6.75 18.28
CA PRO A 160 -7.35 -5.84 17.68
C PRO A 160 -7.17 -4.36 18.07
N LEU A 161 -6.74 -4.07 19.31
CA LEU A 161 -6.49 -2.70 19.74
C LEU A 161 -5.29 -2.08 19.01
N HIS A 162 -4.24 -2.87 18.77
CA HIS A 162 -3.09 -2.40 17.97
C HIS A 162 -3.49 -2.13 16.52
N ALA A 163 -4.28 -3.03 15.92
CA ALA A 163 -4.79 -2.85 14.56
C ALA A 163 -5.71 -1.62 14.45
N PHE A 164 -6.53 -1.34 15.47
CA PHE A 164 -7.37 -0.15 15.54
C PHE A 164 -6.52 1.13 15.53
N GLU A 165 -5.53 1.23 16.42
CA GLU A 165 -4.65 2.41 16.49
C GLU A 165 -3.75 2.54 15.25
N LEU A 166 -3.24 1.42 14.72
CA LEU A 166 -2.47 1.43 13.48
C LEU A 166 -3.31 1.95 12.30
N MET A 167 -4.54 1.48 12.15
CA MET A 167 -5.43 1.94 11.07
C MET A 167 -5.74 3.44 11.20
N LYS A 168 -5.93 3.97 12.41
CA LYS A 168 -6.06 5.41 12.64
C LYS A 168 -4.82 6.16 12.16
N ALA A 169 -3.64 5.74 12.61
CA ALA A 169 -2.37 6.37 12.21
C ALA A 169 -2.15 6.34 10.68
N MET A 170 -2.54 5.25 10.00
CA MET A 170 -2.48 5.14 8.55
C MET A 170 -3.41 6.16 7.86
N ILE A 171 -4.64 6.30 8.35
CA ILE A 171 -5.62 7.28 7.84
C ILE A 171 -5.12 8.71 8.07
N GLU A 172 -4.64 9.02 9.25
CA GLU A 172 -4.09 10.33 9.62
C GLU A 172 -2.91 10.72 8.73
N ALA A 173 -2.10 9.73 8.35
CA ALA A 173 -0.97 9.92 7.43
C ALA A 173 -1.39 10.09 5.95
N GLY A 174 -2.62 9.71 5.57
CA GLY A 174 -3.15 9.86 4.21
C GLY A 174 -3.37 8.57 3.43
N ALA A 175 -3.36 7.40 4.06
CA ALA A 175 -3.61 6.12 3.38
C ALA A 175 -5.06 6.02 2.90
N ALA A 176 -5.23 5.62 1.64
CA ALA A 176 -6.53 5.34 1.02
C ALA A 176 -7.03 3.91 1.31
N ALA A 177 -6.10 2.98 1.41
CA ALA A 177 -6.37 1.57 1.71
C ALA A 177 -5.26 0.98 2.58
N VAL A 178 -5.61 0.00 3.39
CA VAL A 178 -4.65 -0.75 4.22
C VAL A 178 -4.96 -2.24 4.12
N HIS A 179 -3.93 -3.05 3.91
CA HIS A 179 -4.08 -4.50 4.05
C HIS A 179 -3.55 -4.98 5.37
N PHE A 180 -4.17 -6.04 5.87
CA PHE A 180 -3.72 -6.82 7.03
C PHE A 180 -3.63 -8.29 6.65
N GLU A 181 -2.78 -9.05 7.33
CA GLU A 181 -2.56 -10.47 7.07
C GLU A 181 -2.87 -11.35 8.28
N ASP A 182 -3.21 -12.61 8.03
CA ASP A 182 -3.67 -13.56 9.05
C ASP A 182 -2.53 -14.31 9.77
N GLN A 183 -1.30 -13.79 9.72
CA GLN A 183 -0.17 -14.30 10.46
C GLN A 183 -0.21 -13.89 11.96
N SER A 184 0.47 -14.66 12.80
CA SER A 184 0.74 -14.27 14.18
C SER A 184 1.69 -13.07 14.22
N PRO A 185 1.36 -11.97 14.89
CA PRO A 185 2.24 -10.79 14.96
C PRO A 185 3.61 -11.08 15.58
N SER A 186 3.68 -11.99 16.57
CA SER A 186 4.94 -12.39 17.23
C SER A 186 5.82 -13.29 16.37
N GLU A 187 5.22 -14.03 15.44
CA GLU A 187 5.91 -14.99 14.55
C GLU A 187 5.80 -14.58 13.08
N ARG A 188 5.54 -13.31 12.86
CA ARG A 188 5.33 -12.77 11.52
C ARG A 188 6.57 -12.94 10.63
N ARG A 189 6.34 -13.34 9.39
CA ARG A 189 7.36 -13.53 8.37
C ARG A 189 6.89 -12.98 7.02
N CYS A 190 7.83 -12.54 6.21
CA CYS A 190 7.55 -12.22 4.81
C CYS A 190 6.80 -13.38 4.14
N GLY A 191 5.86 -13.07 3.28
CA GLY A 191 5.02 -14.07 2.58
C GLY A 191 5.80 -15.18 1.86
N HIS A 192 7.06 -14.92 1.50
CA HIS A 192 7.95 -15.86 0.79
C HIS A 192 8.98 -16.55 1.69
N LEU A 193 8.94 -16.32 3.01
CA LEU A 193 9.73 -17.06 3.98
C LEU A 193 8.96 -18.30 4.47
N GLY A 194 9.71 -19.31 4.92
CA GLY A 194 9.14 -20.53 5.48
C GLY A 194 8.63 -20.39 6.90
N SER A 195 7.97 -21.45 7.39
CA SER A 195 7.53 -21.58 8.79
C SER A 195 6.56 -20.48 9.26
N LYS A 196 5.69 -20.00 8.38
CA LYS A 196 4.65 -19.02 8.74
C LYS A 196 3.65 -19.63 9.72
N VAL A 197 3.27 -18.85 10.73
CA VAL A 197 2.30 -19.20 11.76
C VAL A 197 1.05 -18.37 11.63
N LEU A 198 -0.08 -18.97 11.32
CA LEU A 198 -1.37 -18.28 11.23
C LEU A 198 -2.03 -18.11 12.60
N VAL A 199 -2.84 -17.08 12.71
CA VAL A 199 -3.81 -16.98 13.82
C VAL A 199 -5.13 -17.67 13.44
N PRO A 200 -5.99 -18.07 14.41
CA PRO A 200 -7.32 -18.58 14.11
C PRO A 200 -8.12 -17.61 13.25
N THR A 201 -8.92 -18.15 12.34
CA THR A 201 -9.76 -17.37 11.39
C THR A 201 -10.56 -16.27 12.10
N LYS A 202 -11.18 -16.55 13.25
CA LYS A 202 -11.92 -15.55 14.04
C LYS A 202 -11.02 -14.44 14.58
N ARG A 203 -9.79 -14.78 14.97
CA ARG A 203 -8.83 -13.79 15.48
C ARG A 203 -8.50 -12.76 14.41
N PHE A 204 -8.28 -13.19 13.16
CA PHE A 204 -8.02 -12.27 12.07
C PHE A 204 -9.27 -11.47 11.66
N ILE A 205 -10.46 -12.07 11.69
CA ILE A 205 -11.72 -11.32 11.52
C ILE A 205 -11.82 -10.18 12.55
N ASN A 206 -11.37 -10.38 13.79
CA ASN A 206 -11.36 -9.31 14.79
C ASN A 206 -10.36 -8.20 14.46
N ILE A 207 -9.22 -8.51 13.81
CA ILE A 207 -8.28 -7.50 13.28
C ILE A 207 -8.95 -6.66 12.17
N LEU A 208 -9.59 -7.32 11.21
CA LEU A 208 -10.33 -6.63 10.13
C LEU A 208 -11.47 -5.76 10.68
N THR A 209 -12.19 -6.27 11.68
CA THR A 209 -13.27 -5.53 12.36
C THR A 209 -12.72 -4.30 13.07
N ALA A 210 -11.57 -4.42 13.75
CA ALA A 210 -10.93 -3.30 14.44
C ALA A 210 -10.47 -2.22 13.43
N ALA A 211 -9.89 -2.61 12.30
CA ALA A 211 -9.53 -1.70 11.24
C ALA A 211 -10.75 -0.98 10.64
N ARG A 212 -11.87 -1.70 10.43
CA ARG A 212 -13.13 -1.10 9.96
C ARG A 212 -13.70 -0.13 10.99
N LEU A 213 -13.70 -0.51 12.27
CA LEU A 213 -14.17 0.37 13.34
C LEU A 213 -13.36 1.67 13.39
N ALA A 214 -12.03 1.59 13.27
CA ALA A 214 -11.17 2.77 13.22
C ALA A 214 -11.54 3.70 12.06
N ALA A 215 -11.75 3.16 10.85
CA ALA A 215 -12.15 3.93 9.69
C ALA A 215 -13.54 4.58 9.86
N ASP A 216 -14.51 3.85 10.42
CA ASP A 216 -15.85 4.36 10.69
C ASP A 216 -15.84 5.45 11.79
N VAL A 217 -15.03 5.29 12.84
CA VAL A 217 -14.83 6.30 13.90
C VAL A 217 -14.24 7.58 13.32
N LEU A 218 -13.22 7.47 12.47
CA LEU A 218 -12.62 8.65 11.81
C LEU A 218 -13.46 9.20 10.64
N GLY A 219 -14.53 8.51 10.26
CA GLY A 219 -15.41 8.93 9.18
C GLY A 219 -14.76 8.88 7.80
N VAL A 220 -13.82 7.95 7.56
CA VAL A 220 -13.10 7.79 6.29
C VAL A 220 -13.51 6.48 5.62
N PRO A 221 -13.92 6.49 4.32
CA PRO A 221 -14.35 5.29 3.61
C PRO A 221 -13.17 4.43 3.14
N SER A 222 -12.17 4.23 4.02
CA SER A 222 -10.95 3.47 3.71
C SER A 222 -11.26 2.06 3.24
N ILE A 223 -10.49 1.60 2.26
CA ILE A 223 -10.59 0.26 1.72
C ILE A 223 -9.72 -0.67 2.57
N ILE A 224 -10.32 -1.73 3.11
CA ILE A 224 -9.62 -2.77 3.85
C ILE A 224 -9.38 -3.95 2.91
N ILE A 225 -8.14 -4.43 2.88
CA ILE A 225 -7.74 -5.59 2.10
C ILE A 225 -7.35 -6.70 3.08
N ALA A 226 -8.02 -7.84 3.00
CA ALA A 226 -7.70 -9.00 3.82
C ALA A 226 -6.75 -9.94 3.07
N ARG A 227 -5.53 -10.08 3.58
CA ARG A 227 -4.53 -11.00 3.06
C ARG A 227 -4.57 -12.30 3.84
N THR A 228 -4.50 -13.43 3.14
CA THR A 228 -4.22 -14.74 3.75
C THR A 228 -2.90 -15.31 3.28
N ASP A 229 -2.12 -15.81 4.19
CA ASP A 229 -0.85 -16.49 3.96
C ASP A 229 -0.98 -18.03 3.99
N ALA A 230 -2.22 -18.53 3.92
CA ALA A 230 -2.53 -19.95 4.10
C ALA A 230 -1.89 -20.90 3.09
N ILE A 231 -1.49 -20.43 1.87
CA ILE A 231 -0.81 -21.29 0.89
C ILE A 231 0.55 -21.77 1.43
N GLY A 232 1.32 -20.85 2.01
CA GLY A 232 2.69 -21.16 2.46
C GLY A 232 2.82 -21.32 3.97
N ALA A 233 1.73 -21.36 4.73
CA ALA A 233 1.77 -21.50 6.18
C ALA A 233 2.01 -22.95 6.60
N GLN A 234 2.69 -23.14 7.72
CA GLN A 234 2.97 -24.47 8.27
C GLN A 234 2.32 -24.68 9.64
N TYR A 235 1.97 -23.60 10.33
CA TYR A 235 1.50 -23.66 11.69
C TYR A 235 0.30 -22.75 11.94
N LEU A 236 -0.43 -23.09 13.00
CA LEU A 236 -1.55 -22.32 13.54
C LEU A 236 -1.36 -22.15 15.05
N THR A 237 -1.58 -20.96 15.57
CA THR A 237 -1.37 -20.66 16.99
C THR A 237 -2.34 -21.39 17.92
N SER A 238 -3.58 -21.70 17.47
CA SER A 238 -4.60 -22.33 18.29
C SER A 238 -5.69 -23.00 17.43
N ASP A 239 -6.27 -24.08 17.93
CA ASP A 239 -7.40 -24.83 17.36
C ASP A 239 -8.78 -24.33 17.82
N ALA A 240 -8.83 -23.15 18.42
CA ALA A 240 -10.05 -22.58 18.99
C ALA A 240 -11.16 -22.35 17.96
N ASP A 241 -10.81 -22.04 16.71
CA ASP A 241 -11.80 -21.83 15.66
C ASP A 241 -12.16 -23.14 14.94
N PRO A 242 -13.45 -23.53 14.96
CA PRO A 242 -13.89 -24.77 14.28
C PRO A 242 -13.58 -24.81 12.78
N ARG A 243 -13.52 -23.66 12.11
CA ARG A 243 -13.24 -23.57 10.67
C ARG A 243 -11.85 -24.04 10.30
N ASP A 244 -10.89 -23.88 11.22
CA ASP A 244 -9.49 -24.23 11.00
C ASP A 244 -9.19 -25.71 11.35
N ARG A 245 -10.04 -26.38 12.13
CA ARG A 245 -9.78 -27.73 12.68
C ARG A 245 -9.52 -28.79 11.64
N LYS A 246 -10.19 -28.73 10.48
CA LYS A 246 -10.01 -29.73 9.41
C LYS A 246 -8.62 -29.70 8.78
N TYR A 247 -7.85 -28.64 8.99
CA TYR A 247 -6.48 -28.50 8.49
C TYR A 247 -5.42 -28.97 9.49
N LEU A 248 -5.78 -29.26 10.73
CA LEU A 248 -4.84 -29.74 11.75
C LEU A 248 -4.31 -31.12 11.40
N THR A 249 -3.01 -31.35 11.63
CA THR A 249 -2.35 -32.65 11.42
C THR A 249 -2.35 -33.52 12.70
N GLY A 250 -2.65 -32.92 13.84
CA GLY A 250 -2.49 -33.55 15.17
C GLY A 250 -1.10 -33.38 15.79
N VAL A 251 -0.11 -32.88 15.01
CA VAL A 251 1.24 -32.62 15.50
C VAL A 251 1.33 -31.20 16.10
N ARG A 252 2.11 -31.07 17.19
CA ARG A 252 2.42 -29.75 17.81
C ARG A 252 3.92 -29.51 17.85
N THR A 253 4.30 -28.23 17.72
CA THR A 253 5.71 -27.79 17.91
C THR A 253 6.03 -27.69 19.41
N GLN A 254 7.29 -27.45 19.75
CA GLN A 254 7.71 -27.22 21.14
C GLN A 254 7.07 -25.94 21.72
N GLU A 255 6.85 -24.92 20.89
CA GLU A 255 6.16 -23.67 21.26
C GLU A 255 4.63 -23.86 21.43
N GLY A 256 4.13 -25.04 21.10
CA GLY A 256 2.73 -25.39 21.22
C GLY A 256 1.85 -25.06 20.00
N TYR A 257 2.42 -24.63 18.90
CA TYR A 257 1.68 -24.39 17.66
C TYR A 257 1.21 -25.70 17.02
N HIS A 258 0.07 -25.67 16.37
CA HIS A 258 -0.45 -26.81 15.64
C HIS A 258 0.12 -26.83 14.22
N ALA A 259 0.71 -27.95 13.81
CA ALA A 259 1.06 -28.17 12.41
C ALA A 259 -0.21 -28.34 11.57
N ILE A 260 -0.22 -27.71 10.37
CA ILE A 260 -1.40 -27.68 9.50
C ILE A 260 -1.08 -28.22 8.09
N ARG A 261 -2.13 -28.67 7.41
CA ARG A 261 -2.13 -28.89 5.95
C ARG A 261 -2.56 -27.59 5.30
N SER A 262 -1.58 -26.86 4.77
CA SER A 262 -1.77 -25.60 4.05
C SER A 262 -2.11 -25.85 2.56
N GLY A 263 -2.37 -24.77 1.83
CA GLY A 263 -2.60 -24.81 0.39
C GLY A 263 -3.80 -23.98 -0.05
N ILE A 264 -4.13 -24.08 -1.34
CA ILE A 264 -5.16 -23.26 -1.97
C ILE A 264 -6.56 -23.45 -1.35
N GLU A 265 -6.90 -24.67 -0.91
CA GLU A 265 -8.19 -24.91 -0.26
C GLU A 265 -8.34 -24.14 1.06
N MET A 266 -7.27 -24.13 1.87
CA MET A 266 -7.27 -23.36 3.11
C MET A 266 -7.32 -21.85 2.84
N ALA A 267 -6.61 -21.37 1.81
CA ALA A 267 -6.65 -19.98 1.39
C ALA A 267 -8.06 -19.57 0.93
N ILE A 268 -8.74 -20.42 0.16
CA ILE A 268 -10.12 -20.21 -0.27
C ILE A 268 -11.08 -20.15 0.93
N ASP A 269 -11.02 -21.11 1.84
CA ASP A 269 -11.89 -21.13 3.03
C ASP A 269 -11.72 -19.88 3.90
N ARG A 270 -10.47 -19.46 4.10
CA ARG A 270 -10.16 -18.23 4.83
C ARG A 270 -10.63 -17.00 4.07
N GLY A 271 -10.36 -16.93 2.76
CA GLY A 271 -10.87 -15.87 1.91
C GLY A 271 -12.40 -15.73 1.97
N LEU A 272 -13.13 -16.84 1.91
CA LEU A 272 -14.59 -16.87 2.07
C LEU A 272 -15.04 -16.38 3.45
N ALA A 273 -14.28 -16.68 4.51
CA ALA A 273 -14.59 -16.21 5.86
C ALA A 273 -14.30 -14.71 6.03
N TYR A 274 -13.30 -14.17 5.34
CA TYR A 274 -12.87 -12.76 5.42
C TYR A 274 -13.69 -11.83 4.52
N ALA A 275 -14.27 -12.36 3.44
CA ALA A 275 -14.97 -11.58 2.43
C ALA A 275 -16.03 -10.60 2.96
N PRO A 276 -16.81 -10.91 4.02
CA PRO A 276 -17.76 -9.95 4.59
C PRO A 276 -17.10 -8.79 5.36
N TYR A 277 -15.81 -8.85 5.68
CA TYR A 277 -15.13 -7.90 6.56
C TYR A 277 -14.11 -7.02 5.84
N ALA A 278 -13.93 -7.21 4.53
CA ALA A 278 -13.00 -6.46 3.72
C ALA A 278 -13.58 -6.20 2.31
N GLU A 279 -13.26 -5.07 1.71
CA GLU A 279 -13.63 -4.76 0.33
C GLU A 279 -12.91 -5.64 -0.67
N MET A 280 -11.66 -6.00 -0.36
CA MET A 280 -10.78 -6.73 -1.27
C MET A 280 -10.11 -7.88 -0.54
N LEU A 281 -9.85 -8.97 -1.27
CA LEU A 281 -9.12 -10.12 -0.75
C LEU A 281 -7.82 -10.30 -1.51
N TRP A 282 -6.80 -10.76 -0.80
CA TRP A 282 -5.51 -11.13 -1.33
C TRP A 282 -5.07 -12.47 -0.72
N PHE A 283 -4.73 -13.44 -1.57
CA PHE A 283 -4.01 -14.62 -1.13
C PHE A 283 -2.55 -14.50 -1.53
N GLU A 284 -1.64 -14.75 -0.60
CA GLU A 284 -0.20 -14.75 -0.90
C GLU A 284 0.20 -16.10 -1.48
N THR A 285 0.87 -16.08 -2.63
CA THR A 285 1.34 -17.28 -3.32
C THR A 285 2.85 -17.35 -3.37
N SER A 286 3.40 -18.54 -3.60
CA SER A 286 4.85 -18.78 -3.67
C SER A 286 5.42 -18.72 -5.09
N GLN A 287 4.55 -18.61 -6.10
CA GLN A 287 4.90 -18.58 -7.52
C GLN A 287 3.85 -17.85 -8.35
N PRO A 288 4.19 -17.32 -9.53
CA PRO A 288 3.23 -16.63 -10.40
C PRO A 288 2.33 -17.65 -11.12
N SER A 289 1.28 -18.12 -10.45
CA SER A 289 0.35 -19.13 -10.96
C SER A 289 -1.00 -18.53 -11.32
N LEU A 290 -1.31 -18.44 -12.62
CA LEU A 290 -2.66 -18.08 -13.10
C LEU A 290 -3.70 -19.14 -12.73
N GLU A 291 -3.31 -20.40 -12.59
CA GLU A 291 -4.20 -21.48 -12.18
C GLU A 291 -4.66 -21.33 -10.73
N GLU A 292 -3.73 -21.12 -9.79
CA GLU A 292 -4.06 -20.83 -8.39
C GLU A 292 -4.92 -19.54 -8.28
N ALA A 293 -4.54 -18.51 -9.04
CA ALA A 293 -5.30 -17.26 -9.09
C ALA A 293 -6.73 -17.50 -9.56
N LYS A 294 -6.92 -18.32 -10.59
CA LYS A 294 -8.25 -18.68 -11.11
C LYS A 294 -9.05 -19.47 -10.09
N GLN A 295 -8.46 -20.49 -9.47
CA GLN A 295 -9.13 -21.32 -8.45
C GLN A 295 -9.65 -20.46 -7.29
N PHE A 296 -8.80 -19.57 -6.76
CA PHE A 296 -9.19 -18.65 -5.70
C PHE A 296 -10.29 -17.69 -6.16
N ALA A 297 -10.12 -17.04 -7.30
CA ALA A 297 -11.09 -16.07 -7.83
C ALA A 297 -12.45 -16.70 -8.07
N ASP A 298 -12.50 -17.87 -8.71
CA ASP A 298 -13.76 -18.59 -9.03
C ASP A 298 -14.51 -18.99 -7.75
N ALA A 299 -13.79 -19.49 -6.74
CA ALA A 299 -14.39 -19.89 -5.47
C ALA A 299 -14.97 -18.69 -4.70
N ILE A 300 -14.20 -17.60 -4.60
CA ILE A 300 -14.64 -16.39 -3.91
C ILE A 300 -15.82 -15.76 -4.62
N ARG A 301 -15.72 -15.54 -5.94
CA ARG A 301 -16.73 -14.80 -6.70
C ARG A 301 -18.02 -15.60 -6.95
N ARG A 302 -17.97 -16.92 -6.83
CA ARG A 302 -19.18 -17.76 -6.82
C ARG A 302 -20.08 -17.43 -5.62
N LYS A 303 -19.51 -17.19 -4.44
CA LYS A 303 -20.26 -16.88 -3.22
C LYS A 303 -20.47 -15.37 -3.03
N TYR A 304 -19.51 -14.57 -3.46
CA TYR A 304 -19.51 -13.11 -3.35
C TYR A 304 -19.29 -12.49 -4.74
N PRO A 305 -20.31 -12.45 -5.61
CA PRO A 305 -20.19 -11.85 -6.93
C PRO A 305 -19.71 -10.42 -6.84
N GLY A 306 -18.71 -10.07 -7.68
CA GLY A 306 -18.13 -8.71 -7.69
C GLY A 306 -17.08 -8.44 -6.61
N LYS A 307 -16.75 -9.40 -5.72
CA LYS A 307 -15.68 -9.23 -4.74
C LYS A 307 -14.38 -8.90 -5.46
N LEU A 308 -13.75 -7.79 -5.02
CA LEU A 308 -12.47 -7.32 -5.54
C LEU A 308 -11.32 -8.18 -5.02
N LEU A 309 -10.32 -8.38 -5.87
CA LEU A 309 -9.12 -9.16 -5.54
C LEU A 309 -7.85 -8.33 -5.78
N ALA A 310 -6.82 -8.59 -4.98
CA ALA A 310 -5.48 -8.03 -5.13
C ALA A 310 -4.46 -9.14 -5.40
N TYR A 311 -3.40 -8.81 -6.13
CA TYR A 311 -2.32 -9.75 -6.46
C TYR A 311 -0.95 -9.11 -6.29
N ASN A 312 -0.07 -9.78 -5.54
CA ASN A 312 1.32 -9.41 -5.40
C ASN A 312 2.15 -9.95 -6.58
N LEU A 313 2.64 -9.04 -7.41
CA LEU A 313 3.62 -9.33 -8.46
C LEU A 313 5.01 -9.37 -7.82
N SER A 314 5.25 -10.37 -6.98
CA SER A 314 6.40 -10.39 -6.08
C SER A 314 7.74 -10.41 -6.80
N PRO A 315 8.71 -9.58 -6.38
CA PRO A 315 10.11 -9.69 -6.80
C PRO A 315 10.82 -10.97 -6.32
N SER A 316 10.20 -11.73 -5.41
CA SER A 316 10.72 -13.05 -5.00
C SER A 316 10.50 -14.13 -6.06
N PHE A 317 9.68 -13.87 -7.07
CA PHE A 317 9.50 -14.76 -8.19
C PHE A 317 10.60 -14.55 -9.24
N ASN A 318 11.17 -15.63 -9.76
CA ASN A 318 12.01 -15.55 -10.95
C ASN A 318 11.13 -15.59 -12.20
N TRP A 319 10.55 -14.43 -12.55
CA TRP A 319 9.54 -14.27 -13.59
C TRP A 319 9.93 -14.90 -14.94
N VAL A 320 11.15 -14.60 -15.41
CA VAL A 320 11.63 -15.08 -16.73
C VAL A 320 11.97 -16.58 -16.75
N LYS A 321 12.20 -17.19 -15.57
CA LYS A 321 12.42 -18.61 -15.44
C LYS A 321 11.12 -19.40 -15.35
N LEU A 322 10.09 -18.79 -14.75
CA LEU A 322 8.83 -19.47 -14.42
C LEU A 322 7.76 -19.29 -15.50
N LEU A 323 7.83 -18.22 -16.30
CA LEU A 323 6.84 -17.92 -17.33
C LEU A 323 7.52 -17.70 -18.67
N ASP A 324 6.87 -18.18 -19.76
CA ASP A 324 7.25 -17.80 -21.12
C ASP A 324 6.87 -16.34 -21.43
N GLY A 325 7.43 -15.80 -22.51
CA GLY A 325 7.24 -14.38 -22.88
C GLY A 325 5.78 -14.03 -23.20
N GLU A 326 5.00 -14.95 -23.79
CA GLU A 326 3.60 -14.73 -24.10
C GLU A 326 2.74 -14.67 -22.85
N THR A 327 2.93 -15.64 -21.95
CA THR A 327 2.24 -15.66 -20.65
C THR A 327 2.59 -14.42 -19.83
N LEU A 328 3.87 -14.02 -19.82
CA LEU A 328 4.33 -12.84 -19.08
C LEU A 328 3.67 -11.56 -19.61
N ALA A 329 3.57 -11.39 -20.94
CA ALA A 329 2.94 -10.22 -21.55
C ALA A 329 1.45 -10.08 -21.24
N GLU A 330 0.73 -11.20 -21.12
CA GLU A 330 -0.72 -11.24 -20.86
C GLU A 330 -1.07 -11.37 -19.36
N PHE A 331 -0.09 -11.55 -18.48
CA PHE A 331 -0.29 -11.93 -17.07
C PHE A 331 -1.22 -10.96 -16.32
N ASN A 332 -0.93 -9.67 -16.38
CA ASN A 332 -1.72 -8.64 -15.72
C ASN A 332 -3.16 -8.57 -16.23
N LYS A 333 -3.34 -8.68 -17.54
CA LYS A 333 -4.65 -8.65 -18.19
C LYS A 333 -5.50 -9.86 -17.79
N LYS A 334 -4.91 -11.07 -17.79
CA LYS A 334 -5.58 -12.31 -17.36
C LYS A 334 -6.00 -12.21 -15.88
N LEU A 335 -5.14 -11.70 -15.00
CA LEU A 335 -5.49 -11.43 -13.60
C LEU A 335 -6.65 -10.42 -13.50
N GLY A 336 -6.62 -9.32 -14.25
CA GLY A 336 -7.68 -8.30 -14.26
C GLY A 336 -9.05 -8.88 -14.65
N GLN A 337 -9.08 -9.77 -15.65
CA GLN A 337 -10.30 -10.50 -16.09
C GLN A 337 -10.86 -11.44 -15.00
N MET A 338 -10.00 -12.03 -14.16
CA MET A 338 -10.41 -12.86 -13.03
C MET A 338 -10.94 -12.03 -11.85
N GLY A 339 -10.72 -10.70 -11.85
CA GLY A 339 -11.17 -9.79 -10.78
C GLY A 339 -10.06 -9.30 -9.87
N TYR A 340 -8.79 -9.58 -10.18
CA TYR A 340 -7.64 -8.98 -9.50
C TYR A 340 -7.46 -7.54 -9.97
N LYS A 341 -8.27 -6.67 -9.39
CA LYS A 341 -8.37 -5.26 -9.79
C LYS A 341 -7.21 -4.41 -9.29
N PHE A 342 -6.49 -4.85 -8.29
CA PHE A 342 -5.30 -4.21 -7.77
C PHE A 342 -4.10 -5.15 -7.85
N GLN A 343 -3.06 -4.74 -8.58
CA GLN A 343 -1.86 -5.52 -8.84
C GLN A 343 -0.63 -4.65 -8.55
N PHE A 344 0.36 -5.18 -7.84
CA PHE A 344 1.46 -4.35 -7.36
C PHE A 344 2.77 -5.11 -7.25
N ILE A 345 3.87 -4.42 -7.61
CA ILE A 345 5.25 -4.90 -7.46
C ILE A 345 5.77 -4.37 -6.13
N THR A 346 5.82 -5.21 -5.11
CA THR A 346 6.01 -4.79 -3.72
C THR A 346 7.34 -4.08 -3.45
N LEU A 347 8.45 -4.52 -4.05
CA LEU A 347 9.80 -4.06 -3.70
C LEU A 347 10.49 -3.31 -4.84
N ALA A 348 9.74 -2.75 -5.77
CA ALA A 348 10.30 -2.06 -6.94
C ALA A 348 11.24 -0.91 -6.54
N GLY A 349 10.87 -0.11 -5.55
CA GLY A 349 11.70 1.00 -5.07
C GLY A 349 13.05 0.53 -4.52
N PHE A 350 13.04 -0.53 -3.70
CA PHE A 350 14.26 -1.11 -3.13
C PHE A 350 15.19 -1.65 -4.23
N HIS A 351 14.68 -2.47 -5.13
CA HIS A 351 15.49 -3.07 -6.19
C HIS A 351 16.05 -2.03 -7.17
N THR A 352 15.22 -1.05 -7.57
CA THR A 352 15.66 0.01 -8.47
C THR A 352 16.76 0.86 -7.83
N LEU A 353 16.57 1.29 -6.58
CA LEU A 353 17.56 2.09 -5.85
C LEU A 353 18.89 1.36 -5.74
N ASN A 354 18.87 0.10 -5.27
CA ASN A 354 20.09 -0.67 -5.04
C ASN A 354 20.82 -1.02 -6.34
N ALA A 355 20.11 -1.47 -7.36
CA ALA A 355 20.72 -1.83 -8.64
C ALA A 355 21.35 -0.62 -9.34
N SER A 356 20.64 0.51 -9.41
CA SER A 356 21.15 1.74 -10.03
C SER A 356 22.35 2.30 -9.27
N MET A 357 22.29 2.30 -7.93
CA MET A 357 23.41 2.79 -7.11
C MET A 357 24.64 1.89 -7.23
N PHE A 358 24.45 0.55 -7.25
CA PHE A 358 25.56 -0.39 -7.43
C PHE A 358 26.25 -0.21 -8.78
N GLU A 359 25.48 -0.12 -9.87
CA GLU A 359 26.01 0.10 -11.22
C GLU A 359 26.77 1.42 -11.31
N LEU A 360 26.18 2.51 -10.83
CA LEU A 360 26.83 3.82 -10.83
C LEU A 360 28.10 3.84 -9.99
N ALA A 361 28.06 3.30 -8.77
CA ALA A 361 29.22 3.27 -7.88
C ALA A 361 30.39 2.45 -8.46
N LYS A 362 30.09 1.31 -9.09
CA LYS A 362 31.10 0.50 -9.77
C LYS A 362 31.75 1.25 -10.90
N ASN A 363 30.96 1.91 -11.74
CA ASN A 363 31.46 2.70 -12.88
C ASN A 363 32.29 3.91 -12.42
N ILE A 364 31.88 4.60 -11.34
CA ILE A 364 32.66 5.70 -10.75
C ILE A 364 34.02 5.18 -10.23
N ALA A 365 34.05 4.02 -9.59
CA ALA A 365 35.29 3.43 -9.09
C ALA A 365 36.30 3.13 -10.20
N GLU A 366 35.82 2.82 -11.41
CA GLU A 366 36.65 2.48 -12.58
C GLU A 366 36.99 3.70 -13.45
N GLN A 367 36.06 4.65 -13.61
CA GLN A 367 36.11 5.75 -14.62
C GLN A 367 36.01 7.16 -14.01
N GLY A 368 35.84 7.27 -12.68
CA GLY A 368 35.74 8.56 -12.01
C GLY A 368 34.52 9.39 -12.46
N VAL A 369 34.70 10.68 -12.65
CA VAL A 369 33.64 11.64 -13.00
C VAL A 369 33.03 11.39 -14.38
N GLU A 370 33.71 10.73 -15.30
CA GLU A 370 33.21 10.39 -16.62
C GLU A 370 31.97 9.47 -16.53
N ALA A 371 32.00 8.51 -15.61
CA ALA A 371 30.85 7.64 -15.33
C ALA A 371 29.65 8.44 -14.82
N TYR A 372 29.87 9.43 -13.94
CA TYR A 372 28.79 10.29 -13.46
C TYR A 372 28.23 11.18 -14.56
N ALA A 373 29.09 11.75 -15.43
CA ALA A 373 28.65 12.55 -16.57
C ALA A 373 27.78 11.73 -17.55
N SER A 374 28.14 10.46 -17.77
CA SER A 374 27.36 9.51 -18.57
C SER A 374 25.99 9.21 -17.95
N PHE A 375 25.92 9.03 -16.63
CA PHE A 375 24.66 8.88 -15.90
C PHE A 375 23.80 10.14 -16.01
N GLN A 376 24.37 11.32 -15.77
CA GLN A 376 23.65 12.60 -15.91
C GLN A 376 23.10 12.82 -17.31
N SER A 377 23.84 12.43 -18.35
CA SER A 377 23.37 12.49 -19.74
C SER A 377 22.12 11.65 -19.96
N LYS A 378 22.05 10.45 -19.34
CA LYS A 378 20.83 9.61 -19.38
C LYS A 378 19.65 10.28 -18.65
N GLU A 379 19.89 10.93 -17.50
CA GLU A 379 18.86 11.69 -16.80
C GLU A 379 18.29 12.83 -17.65
N ILE A 380 19.15 13.58 -18.33
CA ILE A 380 18.74 14.67 -19.24
C ILE A 380 17.92 14.11 -20.42
N GLU A 381 18.32 12.97 -21.00
CA GLU A 381 17.53 12.33 -22.05
C GLU A 381 16.12 11.91 -21.58
N LEU A 382 15.99 11.50 -20.32
CA LEU A 382 14.71 11.15 -19.72
C LEU A 382 13.76 12.36 -19.58
N GLU A 383 14.27 13.60 -19.63
CA GLU A 383 13.42 14.82 -19.66
C GLU A 383 12.38 14.75 -20.78
N LYS A 384 12.78 14.23 -21.95
CA LYS A 384 11.88 14.03 -23.11
C LYS A 384 10.70 13.11 -22.80
N LYS A 385 10.83 12.27 -21.75
CA LYS A 385 9.79 11.37 -21.26
C LYS A 385 9.07 11.91 -20.02
N GLY A 386 9.39 13.14 -19.58
CA GLY A 386 8.77 13.80 -18.43
C GLY A 386 9.55 13.72 -17.12
N PHE A 387 10.75 13.10 -17.10
CA PHE A 387 11.59 13.08 -15.90
C PHE A 387 12.16 14.48 -15.62
N ARG A 388 12.12 14.89 -14.34
CA ARG A 388 12.57 16.25 -13.94
C ARG A 388 13.56 16.25 -12.78
N GLY A 389 13.90 15.07 -12.27
CA GLY A 389 14.73 14.91 -11.08
C GLY A 389 16.15 15.46 -11.23
N PHE A 390 16.68 15.57 -12.46
CA PHE A 390 18.01 16.12 -12.71
C PHE A 390 18.12 17.63 -12.38
N LYS A 391 17.01 18.38 -12.50
CA LYS A 391 16.88 19.76 -12.00
C LYS A 391 16.47 19.71 -10.52
N HIS A 392 17.37 19.22 -9.69
CA HIS A 392 17.08 18.82 -8.32
C HIS A 392 16.65 19.98 -7.39
N GLN A 393 17.14 21.20 -7.62
CA GLN A 393 16.72 22.36 -6.84
C GLN A 393 15.25 22.71 -7.10
N ARG A 394 14.83 22.74 -8.36
CA ARG A 394 13.43 22.94 -8.74
C ARG A 394 12.56 21.76 -8.32
N PHE A 395 13.07 20.55 -8.47
CA PHE A 395 12.34 19.33 -8.13
C PHE A 395 11.90 19.31 -6.68
N VAL A 396 12.73 19.79 -5.77
CA VAL A 396 12.41 19.87 -4.33
C VAL A 396 11.72 21.20 -3.94
N GLY A 397 11.59 22.16 -4.85
CA GLY A 397 10.76 23.35 -4.70
C GLY A 397 11.48 24.63 -4.29
N VAL A 398 12.74 24.86 -4.70
CA VAL A 398 13.42 26.14 -4.47
C VAL A 398 12.60 27.30 -5.03
N ASN A 399 12.07 27.18 -6.25
CA ASN A 399 11.20 28.19 -6.87
C ASN A 399 9.92 28.49 -6.04
N TYR A 400 9.36 27.50 -5.37
CA TYR A 400 8.21 27.68 -4.48
C TYR A 400 8.60 28.53 -3.25
N TYR A 401 9.76 28.27 -2.66
CA TYR A 401 10.22 29.06 -1.52
C TYR A 401 10.72 30.45 -1.89
N ASP A 402 11.26 30.64 -3.09
CA ASP A 402 11.55 31.96 -3.62
C ASP A 402 10.25 32.81 -3.72
N GLU A 403 9.16 32.23 -4.20
CA GLU A 403 7.86 32.90 -4.24
C GLU A 403 7.30 33.20 -2.84
N VAL A 404 7.45 32.27 -1.91
CA VAL A 404 7.05 32.50 -0.50
C VAL A 404 7.83 33.68 0.07
N LEU A 405 9.15 33.74 -0.16
CA LEU A 405 10.00 34.82 0.34
C LEU A 405 9.63 36.15 -0.32
N MET A 406 9.48 36.20 -1.64
CA MET A 406 9.02 37.39 -2.35
C MET A 406 7.69 37.91 -1.83
N THR A 407 6.75 37.01 -1.53
CA THR A 407 5.44 37.38 -0.95
C THR A 407 5.60 37.99 0.44
N ILE A 408 6.46 37.42 1.29
CA ILE A 408 6.73 37.94 2.65
C ILE A 408 7.38 39.32 2.60
N GLU A 409 8.33 39.51 1.71
CA GLU A 409 9.12 40.77 1.59
C GLU A 409 8.45 41.82 0.71
N GLY A 410 7.25 41.59 0.21
CA GLY A 410 6.50 42.57 -0.58
C GLY A 410 6.97 42.72 -2.05
N GLY A 411 7.64 41.72 -2.57
CA GLY A 411 8.02 41.62 -3.99
C GLY A 411 9.46 42.01 -4.32
N GLU A 412 10.21 42.54 -3.36
CA GLU A 412 11.61 42.94 -3.57
C GLU A 412 12.53 42.15 -2.63
N THR A 413 13.10 41.03 -3.15
CA THR A 413 14.04 40.22 -2.39
C THR A 413 14.97 39.42 -3.30
N ILE A 414 16.06 38.92 -2.71
CA ILE A 414 17.02 38.03 -3.38
C ILE A 414 16.44 36.62 -3.42
N THR A 415 16.28 36.07 -4.63
CA THR A 415 15.82 34.69 -4.84
C THR A 415 16.98 33.73 -5.01
N ALA A 416 16.82 32.50 -4.50
CA ALA A 416 17.88 31.49 -4.53
C ALA A 416 18.07 30.89 -5.93
N LEU A 417 17.01 30.82 -6.73
CA LEU A 417 17.07 30.23 -8.08
C LEU A 417 17.63 31.21 -9.11
N THR A 418 17.48 32.51 -8.92
CA THR A 418 18.04 33.54 -9.83
C THR A 418 19.56 33.45 -9.87
N ASN A 419 20.14 33.40 -11.08
CA ASN A 419 21.57 33.21 -11.30
C ASN A 419 22.17 31.92 -10.71
N SER A 420 21.33 30.94 -10.40
CA SER A 420 21.79 29.63 -9.92
C SER A 420 22.50 28.84 -11.03
N THR A 421 23.36 27.90 -10.61
CA THR A 421 24.02 26.95 -11.53
C THR A 421 22.99 26.12 -12.30
N GLU A 422 21.90 25.71 -11.67
CA GLU A 422 20.83 24.96 -12.32
C GLU A 422 20.18 25.78 -13.44
N ASN A 423 19.85 27.03 -13.19
CA ASN A 423 19.29 27.92 -14.22
C ASN A 423 20.26 28.27 -15.36
N SER A 424 21.57 28.32 -15.10
CA SER A 424 22.55 28.68 -16.11
C SER A 424 23.06 27.52 -16.95
N GLN A 425 23.04 26.29 -16.42
CA GLN A 425 23.63 25.12 -17.07
C GLN A 425 22.61 24.09 -17.61
N PHE A 426 21.37 24.08 -17.08
CA PHE A 426 20.33 23.16 -17.51
C PHE A 426 19.15 23.90 -18.20
N VAL A 427 19.48 24.72 -19.18
CA VAL A 427 18.52 25.50 -19.98
C VAL A 427 17.86 24.63 -21.04
#